data_d87b143b54409df61554be021248d6ab
#
_entry.id   d87b143b54409df61554be021248d6ab
#
_cell.length_a   1.000
_cell.length_b   1.000
_cell.length_c   1.000
_cell.angle_alpha   90.00
_cell.angle_beta   90.00
_cell.angle_gamma   90.00
#
_symmetry.space_group_name_H-M   'P 1'
#
loop_
_entity.id
_entity.type
_entity.pdbx_description
1 polymer ?
#
loop_
_entity_poly.entity_id
_entity_poly.type
_entity_poly.pdbx_seq_one_letter_code
_entity_poly.pdbx_strand_id
1 'polypeptide(L)'
;MKGKVTRAWRWLIAAVLVHLLISAVHGLAHGRAQVPLSLAANLFVFIVILAGPLIGLGLAWPAERLGAWVIAITMAGSLVFGLVNHFGLPGPDHVAHVDPRWRLLFGITAALLAITETLGSTLAIRVIREGSAS
;
A
#
# COMPACT_ATOMS: atom_id res chain seq x y z
N MET A 1 23.97 -14.42 -12.37
CA MET A 1 22.93 -15.18 -13.07
C MET A 1 21.66 -14.35 -13.09
N LYS A 2 21.14 -13.98 -14.26
CA LYS A 2 19.83 -13.32 -14.38
C LYS A 2 18.76 -14.38 -14.14
N GLY A 3 18.33 -14.57 -12.91
CA GLY A 3 17.20 -15.43 -12.57
C GLY A 3 15.97 -14.96 -13.34
N LYS A 4 15.24 -15.89 -13.94
CA LYS A 4 13.95 -15.56 -14.57
C LYS A 4 13.02 -15.01 -13.49
N VAL A 5 12.51 -13.78 -13.68
CA VAL A 5 11.51 -13.18 -12.81
C VAL A 5 10.35 -14.17 -12.63
N THR A 6 10.10 -14.62 -11.41
CA THR A 6 9.05 -15.62 -11.13
C THR A 6 7.67 -15.03 -11.44
N ARG A 7 6.68 -15.92 -11.61
CA ARG A 7 5.29 -15.48 -11.83
C ARG A 7 4.78 -14.66 -10.62
N ALA A 8 5.11 -15.09 -9.41
CA ALA A 8 4.73 -14.39 -8.19
C ALA A 8 5.31 -12.98 -8.16
N TRP A 9 6.58 -12.82 -8.57
CA TRP A 9 7.25 -11.54 -8.61
C TRP A 9 6.60 -10.56 -9.61
N ARG A 10 6.20 -11.04 -10.79
CA ARG A 10 5.48 -10.21 -11.77
C ARG A 10 4.15 -9.71 -11.25
N TRP A 11 3.40 -10.56 -10.56
CA TRP A 11 2.14 -10.16 -9.92
C TRP A 11 2.37 -9.20 -8.76
N LEU A 12 3.45 -9.37 -7.99
CA LEU A 12 3.82 -8.44 -6.92
C LEU A 12 4.13 -7.05 -7.47
N ILE A 13 4.92 -6.95 -8.55
CA ILE A 13 5.17 -5.66 -9.22
C ILE A 13 3.86 -5.02 -9.65
N ALA A 14 2.98 -5.77 -10.31
CA ALA A 14 1.69 -5.26 -10.75
C ALA A 14 0.84 -4.75 -9.58
N ALA A 15 0.77 -5.51 -8.47
CA ALA A 15 0.04 -5.12 -7.26
C ALA A 15 0.59 -3.83 -6.65
N VAL A 16 1.91 -3.67 -6.57
CA VAL A 16 2.55 -2.44 -6.07
C VAL A 16 2.25 -1.25 -6.97
N LEU A 17 2.34 -1.41 -8.30
CA LEU A 17 2.05 -0.31 -9.23
C LEU A 17 0.59 0.12 -9.16
N VAL A 18 -0.34 -0.82 -9.09
CA VAL A 18 -1.78 -0.53 -8.93
C VAL A 18 -2.04 0.15 -7.58
N HIS A 19 -1.42 -0.34 -6.49
CA HIS A 19 -1.51 0.30 -5.18
C HIS A 19 -1.05 1.75 -5.22
N LEU A 20 0.10 2.06 -5.84
CA LEU A 20 0.60 3.43 -5.96
C LEU A 20 -0.33 4.34 -6.76
N LEU A 21 -0.92 3.82 -7.85
CA LEU A 21 -1.91 4.56 -8.62
C LEU A 21 -3.15 4.90 -7.79
N ILE A 22 -3.69 3.91 -7.07
CA ILE A 22 -4.85 4.12 -6.20
C ILE A 22 -4.49 5.07 -5.06
N SER A 23 -3.29 4.96 -4.48
CA SER A 23 -2.80 5.88 -3.44
C SER A 23 -2.75 7.33 -3.93
N ALA A 24 -2.35 7.57 -5.18
CA ALA A 24 -2.36 8.90 -5.76
C ALA A 24 -3.79 9.45 -5.89
N VAL A 25 -4.74 8.64 -6.37
CA VAL A 25 -6.16 9.03 -6.48
C VAL A 25 -6.78 9.26 -5.10
N HIS A 26 -6.45 8.40 -4.12
CA HIS A 26 -6.91 8.56 -2.74
C HIS A 26 -6.36 9.82 -2.09
N GLY A 27 -5.09 10.15 -2.33
CA GLY A 27 -4.47 11.41 -1.90
C GLY A 27 -5.17 12.64 -2.49
N LEU A 28 -5.59 12.58 -3.77
CA LEU A 28 -6.43 13.62 -4.37
C LEU A 28 -7.80 13.72 -3.68
N ALA A 29 -8.42 12.60 -3.33
CA ALA A 29 -9.69 12.58 -2.59
C ALA A 29 -9.54 13.22 -1.21
N HIS A 30 -8.44 12.95 -0.48
CA HIS A 30 -8.09 13.62 0.77
C HIS A 30 -8.02 15.15 0.60
N GLY A 31 -7.26 15.62 -0.38
CA GLY A 31 -7.10 17.04 -0.66
C GLY A 31 -8.42 17.72 -1.03
N ARG A 32 -9.25 17.06 -1.86
CA ARG A 32 -10.56 17.61 -2.28
C ARG A 32 -11.59 17.60 -1.16
N ALA A 33 -11.58 16.57 -0.32
CA ALA A 33 -12.45 16.46 0.84
C ALA A 33 -11.96 17.31 2.03
N GLN A 34 -10.79 17.95 1.92
CA GLN A 34 -10.14 18.73 2.97
C GLN A 34 -9.98 17.94 4.28
N VAL A 35 -9.71 16.66 4.18
CA VAL A 35 -9.44 15.78 5.33
C VAL A 35 -8.06 16.08 5.89
N PRO A 36 -7.94 16.64 7.11
CA PRO A 36 -6.64 16.98 7.67
C PRO A 36 -5.88 15.72 8.10
N LEU A 37 -4.59 15.66 7.79
CA LEU A 37 -3.68 14.65 8.31
C LEU A 37 -2.70 15.30 9.29
N SER A 38 -2.45 14.65 10.42
CA SER A 38 -1.37 15.05 11.32
C SER A 38 -0.01 14.91 10.63
N LEU A 39 1.02 15.59 11.15
CA LEU A 39 2.37 15.44 10.63
C LEU A 39 2.82 13.97 10.67
N ALA A 40 2.53 13.26 11.77
CA ALA A 40 2.87 11.85 11.90
C ALA A 40 2.17 10.98 10.84
N ALA A 41 0.88 11.22 10.58
CA ALA A 41 0.13 10.53 9.53
C ALA A 41 0.71 10.84 8.13
N ASN A 42 1.02 12.10 7.83
CA ASN A 42 1.66 12.47 6.57
C ASN A 42 3.02 11.78 6.38
N LEU A 43 3.88 11.76 7.41
CA LEU A 43 5.16 11.06 7.35
C LEU A 43 4.97 9.57 7.13
N PHE A 44 4.00 8.96 7.80
CA PHE A 44 3.66 7.56 7.59
C PHE A 44 3.23 7.28 6.13
N VAL A 45 2.35 8.12 5.58
CA VAL A 45 1.91 8.03 4.17
C VAL A 45 3.11 8.09 3.22
N PHE A 46 3.98 9.09 3.37
CA PHE A 46 5.13 9.25 2.47
C PHE A 46 6.16 8.14 2.61
N ILE A 47 6.51 7.75 3.84
CA ILE A 47 7.59 6.80 4.09
C ILE A 47 7.12 5.36 3.92
N VAL A 48 5.98 5.00 4.50
CA VAL A 48 5.52 3.61 4.54
C VAL A 48 4.64 3.27 3.34
N ILE A 49 3.64 4.10 3.03
CA ILE A 49 2.65 3.79 1.99
C ILE A 49 3.21 4.02 0.59
N LEU A 50 3.96 5.10 0.36
CA LEU A 50 4.47 5.45 -0.97
C LEU A 50 5.92 4.99 -1.18
N ALA A 51 6.85 5.45 -0.36
CA ALA A 51 8.28 5.16 -0.55
C ALA A 51 8.63 3.70 -0.25
N GLY A 52 8.03 3.09 0.76
CA GLY A 52 8.33 1.73 1.18
C GLY A 52 8.20 0.69 0.07
N PRO A 53 7.06 0.56 -0.60
CA PRO A 53 6.91 -0.38 -1.70
C PRO A 53 7.84 -0.10 -2.88
N LEU A 54 8.13 1.18 -3.20
CA LEU A 54 9.08 1.57 -4.24
C LEU A 54 10.51 1.17 -3.88
N ILE A 55 10.92 1.42 -2.63
CA ILE A 55 12.22 0.99 -2.11
C ILE A 55 12.33 -0.53 -2.19
N GLY A 56 11.28 -1.25 -1.80
CA GLY A 56 11.23 -2.71 -1.90
C GLY A 56 11.42 -3.21 -3.33
N LEU A 57 10.77 -2.59 -4.32
CA LEU A 57 10.97 -2.92 -5.74
C LEU A 57 12.42 -2.63 -6.18
N GLY A 58 13.01 -1.51 -5.75
CA GLY A 58 14.41 -1.18 -6.06
C GLY A 58 15.40 -2.15 -5.43
N LEU A 59 15.20 -2.52 -4.17
CA LEU A 59 16.04 -3.50 -3.46
C LEU A 59 15.94 -4.90 -4.03
N ALA A 60 14.84 -5.24 -4.67
CA ALA A 60 14.67 -6.55 -5.27
C ALA A 60 15.67 -6.82 -6.41
N TRP A 61 16.19 -5.79 -7.06
CA TRP A 61 17.20 -5.96 -8.13
C TRP A 61 18.49 -6.60 -7.63
N PRO A 62 19.15 -6.09 -6.53
CA PRO A 62 20.33 -6.73 -5.95
C PRO A 62 20.01 -7.84 -4.94
N ALA A 63 18.82 -7.81 -4.30
CA ALA A 63 18.46 -8.67 -3.18
C ALA A 63 16.95 -8.93 -3.13
N GLU A 64 16.47 -9.80 -4.00
CA GLU A 64 15.04 -10.09 -4.21
C GLU A 64 14.28 -10.34 -2.90
N ARG A 65 14.84 -11.16 -2.01
CA ARG A 65 14.21 -11.50 -0.72
C ARG A 65 14.09 -10.30 0.20
N LEU A 66 15.10 -9.43 0.25
CA LEU A 66 15.06 -8.21 1.06
C LEU A 66 14.00 -7.24 0.53
N GLY A 67 13.95 -7.06 -0.80
CA GLY A 67 12.91 -6.25 -1.43
C GLY A 67 11.50 -6.75 -1.13
N ALA A 68 11.28 -8.07 -1.21
CA ALA A 68 10.00 -8.68 -0.87
C ALA A 68 9.63 -8.49 0.61
N TRP A 69 10.58 -8.58 1.55
CA TRP A 69 10.34 -8.28 2.96
C TRP A 69 9.93 -6.82 3.18
N VAL A 70 10.62 -5.88 2.54
CA VAL A 70 10.27 -4.45 2.64
C VAL A 70 8.84 -4.21 2.13
N ILE A 71 8.48 -4.79 0.99
CA ILE A 71 7.11 -4.66 0.45
C ILE A 71 6.09 -5.30 1.41
N ALA A 72 6.36 -6.51 1.92
CA ALA A 72 5.44 -7.19 2.83
C ALA A 72 5.15 -6.35 4.08
N ILE A 73 6.19 -5.82 4.73
CA ILE A 73 6.07 -5.04 5.96
C ILE A 73 5.36 -3.71 5.69
N THR A 74 5.74 -3.00 4.63
CA THR A 74 5.18 -1.68 4.34
C THR A 74 3.73 -1.76 3.88
N MET A 75 3.37 -2.72 3.03
CA MET A 75 1.98 -2.90 2.61
C MET A 75 1.09 -3.44 3.73
N ALA A 76 1.59 -4.33 4.59
CA ALA A 76 0.85 -4.75 5.77
C ALA A 76 0.64 -3.60 6.77
N GLY A 77 1.66 -2.78 7.00
CA GLY A 77 1.55 -1.57 7.82
C GLY A 77 0.55 -0.57 7.26
N SER A 78 0.56 -0.37 5.93
CA SER A 78 -0.41 0.48 5.22
C SER A 78 -1.84 -0.02 5.39
N LEU A 79 -2.06 -1.33 5.23
CA LEU A 79 -3.35 -1.97 5.44
C LEU A 79 -3.91 -1.71 6.84
N VAL A 80 -3.09 -1.93 7.86
CA VAL A 80 -3.51 -1.68 9.25
C VAL A 80 -3.83 -0.20 9.47
N PHE A 81 -2.97 0.69 8.98
CA PHE A 81 -3.18 2.14 9.07
C PHE A 81 -4.49 2.56 8.39
N GLY A 82 -4.73 2.10 7.17
CA GLY A 82 -5.93 2.42 6.40
C GLY A 82 -7.20 1.88 7.06
N LEU A 83 -7.21 0.61 7.49
CA LEU A 83 -8.37 0.00 8.16
C LEU A 83 -8.70 0.73 9.47
N VAL A 84 -7.70 1.07 10.27
CA VAL A 84 -7.90 1.76 11.55
C VAL A 84 -8.44 3.19 11.33
N ASN A 85 -7.85 3.97 10.44
CA ASN A 85 -8.20 5.38 10.28
C ASN A 85 -9.46 5.60 9.43
N HIS A 86 -9.67 4.80 8.36
CA HIS A 86 -10.80 5.02 7.47
C HIS A 86 -12.08 4.31 7.93
N PHE A 87 -11.97 3.20 8.68
CA PHE A 87 -13.11 2.36 9.03
C PHE A 87 -13.22 2.03 10.52
N GLY A 88 -12.12 2.08 11.28
CA GLY A 88 -12.08 1.60 12.66
C GLY A 88 -12.31 2.68 13.71
N LEU A 89 -11.59 3.79 13.64
CA LEU A 89 -11.64 4.84 14.65
C LEU A 89 -12.44 6.04 14.17
N PRO A 90 -13.33 6.61 15.01
CA PRO A 90 -14.00 7.85 14.67
C PRO A 90 -12.96 9.01 14.60
N GLY A 91 -13.03 9.77 13.53
CA GLY A 91 -12.10 10.88 13.27
C GLY A 91 -12.39 11.55 11.92
N PRO A 92 -11.66 12.60 11.56
CA PRO A 92 -11.87 13.30 10.30
C PRO A 92 -11.55 12.43 9.08
N ASP A 93 -10.71 11.43 9.24
CA ASP A 93 -10.28 10.48 8.21
C ASP A 93 -11.22 9.26 8.08
N HIS A 94 -12.21 9.14 8.97
CA HIS A 94 -13.20 8.08 8.90
C HIS A 94 -14.21 8.34 7.77
N VAL A 95 -14.46 7.35 6.93
CA VAL A 95 -15.35 7.43 5.75
C VAL A 95 -16.70 8.09 6.04
N ALA A 96 -17.31 7.81 7.19
CA ALA A 96 -18.60 8.39 7.56
C ALA A 96 -18.55 9.91 7.82
N HIS A 97 -17.37 10.46 8.12
CA HIS A 97 -17.20 11.89 8.47
C HIS A 97 -16.70 12.75 7.29
N VAL A 98 -16.32 12.10 6.18
CA VAL A 98 -15.88 12.79 4.95
C VAL A 98 -17.05 13.53 4.31
N ASP A 99 -16.78 14.70 3.71
CA ASP A 99 -17.76 15.49 2.95
C ASP A 99 -18.57 14.59 2.00
N PRO A 100 -19.91 14.63 2.04
CA PRO A 100 -20.77 13.76 1.22
C PRO A 100 -20.45 13.75 -0.28
N ARG A 101 -19.96 14.87 -0.83
CA ARG A 101 -19.58 15.00 -2.24
C ARG A 101 -18.39 14.11 -2.62
N TRP A 102 -17.47 13.88 -1.67
CA TRP A 102 -16.23 13.12 -1.89
C TRP A 102 -16.24 11.75 -1.24
N ARG A 103 -17.24 11.48 -0.36
CA ARG A 103 -17.33 10.25 0.44
C ARG A 103 -17.27 8.98 -0.40
N LEU A 104 -17.96 8.96 -1.55
CA LEU A 104 -17.98 7.78 -2.41
C LEU A 104 -16.60 7.50 -2.99
N LEU A 105 -15.93 8.52 -3.57
CA LEU A 105 -14.59 8.37 -4.13
C LEU A 105 -13.59 7.99 -3.03
N PHE A 106 -13.65 8.68 -1.89
CA PHE A 106 -12.80 8.42 -0.73
C PHE A 106 -12.97 6.97 -0.23
N GLY A 107 -14.20 6.53 -0.02
CA GLY A 107 -14.51 5.20 0.48
C GLY A 107 -14.13 4.08 -0.49
N ILE A 108 -14.41 4.25 -1.79
CA ILE A 108 -14.02 3.27 -2.83
C ILE A 108 -12.51 3.15 -2.89
N THR A 109 -11.79 4.26 -2.94
CA THR A 109 -10.32 4.23 -3.02
C THR A 109 -9.69 3.67 -1.76
N ALA A 110 -10.22 3.98 -0.57
CA ALA A 110 -9.79 3.37 0.70
C ALA A 110 -10.00 1.84 0.70
N ALA A 111 -11.14 1.36 0.22
CA ALA A 111 -11.41 -0.07 0.10
C ALA A 111 -10.47 -0.76 -0.92
N LEU A 112 -10.23 -0.13 -2.07
CA LEU A 112 -9.30 -0.63 -3.09
C LEU A 112 -7.86 -0.67 -2.57
N LEU A 113 -7.45 0.30 -1.74
CA LEU A 113 -6.15 0.26 -1.06
C LEU A 113 -6.06 -0.96 -0.15
N ALA A 114 -7.05 -1.22 0.69
CA ALA A 114 -7.06 -2.40 1.55
C ALA A 114 -6.95 -3.71 0.76
N ILE A 115 -7.61 -3.80 -0.41
CA ILE A 115 -7.50 -4.98 -1.29
C ILE A 115 -6.09 -5.10 -1.86
N THR A 116 -5.53 -4.03 -2.42
CA THR A 116 -4.19 -4.09 -3.05
C THR A 116 -3.08 -4.31 -2.03
N GLU A 117 -3.21 -3.77 -0.82
CA GLU A 117 -2.28 -3.96 0.29
C GLU A 117 -2.31 -5.40 0.80
N THR A 118 -3.49 -6.01 0.90
CA THR A 118 -3.66 -7.44 1.22
C THR A 118 -3.02 -8.32 0.15
N LEU A 119 -3.30 -8.05 -1.12
CA LEU A 119 -2.72 -8.79 -2.25
C LEU A 119 -1.20 -8.63 -2.30
N GLY A 120 -0.70 -7.40 -2.17
CA GLY A 120 0.74 -7.11 -2.20
C GLY A 120 1.49 -7.80 -1.05
N SER A 121 0.96 -7.73 0.18
CA SER A 121 1.55 -8.42 1.33
C SER A 121 1.58 -9.94 1.13
N THR A 122 0.48 -10.52 0.65
CA THR A 122 0.36 -11.96 0.39
C THR A 122 1.33 -12.42 -0.70
N LEU A 123 1.41 -11.68 -1.81
CA LEU A 123 2.33 -11.97 -2.90
C LEU A 123 3.80 -11.83 -2.49
N ALA A 124 4.12 -10.82 -1.68
CA ALA A 124 5.48 -10.64 -1.16
C ALA A 124 5.89 -11.82 -0.25
N ILE A 125 5.01 -12.28 0.64
CA ILE A 125 5.24 -13.47 1.45
C ILE A 125 5.45 -14.71 0.57
N ARG A 126 4.69 -14.84 -0.52
CA ARG A 126 4.86 -15.94 -1.47
C ARG A 126 6.24 -15.90 -2.13
N VAL A 127 6.68 -14.75 -2.60
CA VAL A 127 8.05 -14.57 -3.16
C VAL A 127 9.12 -14.97 -2.14
N ILE A 128 8.98 -14.55 -0.87
CA ILE A 128 9.91 -14.91 0.19
C ILE A 128 10.00 -16.43 0.37
N ARG A 129 8.86 -17.13 0.34
CA ARG A 129 8.79 -18.59 0.51
C ARG A 129 9.37 -19.34 -0.69
N GLU A 130 9.07 -18.91 -1.91
CA GLU A 130 9.60 -19.50 -3.14
C GLU A 130 11.14 -19.38 -3.19
N GLY A 131 11.69 -18.21 -2.82
CA GLY A 131 13.15 -17.99 -2.74
C GLY A 131 13.86 -18.73 -1.59
N SER A 132 13.12 -19.34 -0.66
CA SER A 132 13.70 -20.16 0.43
C SER A 132 13.76 -21.65 0.07
N ALA A 133 13.13 -22.05 -1.03
CA ALA A 133 13.04 -23.44 -1.48
C ALA A 133 14.07 -23.76 -2.59
N SER A 134 14.82 -22.77 -3.06
CA SER A 134 15.90 -22.87 -4.05
C SER A 134 17.27 -22.78 -3.39
#